data_8059ce107009e22f24f919112204a4df
#
_entry.id   8059ce107009e22f24f919112204a4df
#
_cell.length_a   1.000
_cell.length_b   1.000
_cell.length_c   1.000
_cell.angle_alpha   90.00
_cell.angle_beta   90.00
_cell.angle_gamma   90.00
#
_symmetry.space_group_name_H-M   'P 1'
#
loop_
_entity.id
_entity.type
_entity.pdbx_description
1 polymer ?
#
loop_
_entity_poly.entity_id
_entity_poly.type
_entity_poly.pdbx_seq_one_letter_code
_entity_poly.pdbx_strand_id
1 'polypeptide(L)'
;MQHDKVLILDFGSQYTQLIARRVRELNIYCEIHPYNKIPTSLDDYKAVVLSGSPQSVRGDDALHPDLSEIRNIKPLLAVCYGAQYLAHFSGGNVAPSNTREYGRANLSFIKSNESFFEGISKGSQVWMSHSDTIKTLPTNGVLLASTHDVENAAYKIEGETTYAIQFHPEVYHSTDGKTLLKNFLVDIAGLQQDWTPDSFVEETVADLKSQLQNDKVVLGLSGGVDSTVAAILLNKAIGKNLYCIFVNNGLLRKDEFSSVLNQYEGMGLNVKGVDASARFLDALAGIDDPEQKRKAIGRVFIEVFDDEAHLINDVKWLAQGTIYPDVIESVSATGGPSATIKSHHNVGGLPDFMKLKVVEPLKALFKDEVRRVGASMGVDAQLLGRHPFPGPGLAIRILGDITAEKVRILQEVDAIFINGLREWDLYDKVWQAGAMLLPVNSVGVMGDERTYEKCVALRAVESTDGMTADWVNLPYEFLQKISNDIINKVKGVNRVVYDISSKPPATIEWE
;
A
#
# COMPACT_ATOMS: atom_id res chain seq x y z
N MET A 1 -18.28 -12.01 14.67
CA MET A 1 -19.56 -11.67 13.94
C MET A 1 -19.33 -11.91 12.46
N GLN A 2 -20.36 -12.32 11.72
CA GLN A 2 -20.22 -12.53 10.29
C GLN A 2 -20.53 -11.19 9.61
N HIS A 3 -19.51 -10.48 9.09
CA HIS A 3 -19.69 -9.25 8.34
C HIS A 3 -20.35 -9.52 6.99
N ASP A 4 -21.17 -8.56 6.55
CA ASP A 4 -21.60 -8.54 5.16
C ASP A 4 -20.41 -8.34 4.23
N LYS A 5 -20.31 -9.14 3.16
CA LYS A 5 -19.16 -9.11 2.26
C LYS A 5 -19.50 -8.61 0.87
N VAL A 6 -18.58 -7.86 0.28
CA VAL A 6 -18.58 -7.53 -1.16
C VAL A 6 -17.53 -8.39 -1.86
N LEU A 7 -17.93 -9.07 -2.93
CA LEU A 7 -17.01 -9.73 -3.84
C LEU A 7 -16.59 -8.74 -4.93
N ILE A 8 -15.28 -8.54 -5.09
CA ILE A 8 -14.72 -7.74 -6.18
C ILE A 8 -14.03 -8.70 -7.15
N LEU A 9 -14.53 -8.80 -8.37
CA LEU A 9 -13.89 -9.59 -9.43
C LEU A 9 -12.87 -8.74 -10.16
N ASP A 10 -11.62 -9.18 -10.09
CA ASP A 10 -10.46 -8.49 -10.67
C ASP A 10 -10.21 -8.95 -12.11
N PHE A 11 -10.33 -8.02 -13.04
CA PHE A 11 -10.02 -8.21 -14.46
C PHE A 11 -8.61 -7.67 -14.82
N GLY A 12 -7.73 -7.48 -13.84
CA GLY A 12 -6.36 -7.01 -14.03
C GLY A 12 -6.21 -5.49 -14.10
N SER A 13 -7.21 -4.74 -13.61
CA SER A 13 -7.11 -3.29 -13.54
C SER A 13 -6.13 -2.83 -12.45
N GLN A 14 -5.33 -1.85 -12.77
CA GLN A 14 -4.52 -1.14 -11.77
C GLN A 14 -5.37 -0.46 -10.68
N TYR A 15 -6.67 -0.26 -10.92
CA TYR A 15 -7.58 0.41 -9.98
C TYR A 15 -8.39 -0.56 -9.12
N THR A 16 -8.28 -1.89 -9.29
CA THR A 16 -9.04 -2.86 -8.50
C THR A 16 -8.85 -2.70 -7.00
N GLN A 17 -7.60 -2.50 -6.56
CA GLN A 17 -7.30 -2.26 -5.14
C GLN A 17 -7.89 -0.94 -4.63
N LEU A 18 -8.03 0.08 -5.50
CA LEU A 18 -8.69 1.34 -5.13
C LEU A 18 -10.19 1.14 -4.90
N ILE A 19 -10.87 0.30 -5.72
CA ILE A 19 -12.27 -0.07 -5.48
C ILE A 19 -12.40 -0.67 -4.08
N ALA A 20 -11.57 -1.67 -3.75
CA ALA A 20 -11.60 -2.30 -2.43
C ALA A 20 -11.35 -1.31 -1.29
N ARG A 21 -10.37 -0.42 -1.42
CA ARG A 21 -10.10 0.63 -0.42
C ARG A 21 -11.31 1.55 -0.22
N ARG A 22 -11.99 1.98 -1.29
CA ARG A 22 -13.20 2.81 -1.19
C ARG A 22 -14.35 2.08 -0.48
N VAL A 23 -14.52 0.77 -0.75
CA VAL A 23 -15.49 -0.07 -0.03
C VAL A 23 -15.15 -0.12 1.47
N ARG A 24 -13.86 -0.35 1.81
CA ARG A 24 -13.37 -0.37 3.20
C ARG A 24 -13.47 0.97 3.90
N GLU A 25 -13.32 2.09 3.20
CA GLU A 25 -13.55 3.44 3.73
C GLU A 25 -15.03 3.71 4.10
N LEU A 26 -15.95 2.88 3.61
CA LEU A 26 -17.35 2.85 4.01
C LEU A 26 -17.61 1.90 5.18
N ASN A 27 -16.58 1.36 5.83
CA ASN A 27 -16.65 0.34 6.87
C ASN A 27 -17.39 -0.93 6.42
N ILE A 28 -17.19 -1.35 5.17
CA ILE A 28 -17.75 -2.57 4.60
C ILE A 28 -16.60 -3.52 4.26
N TYR A 29 -16.74 -4.80 4.63
CA TYR A 29 -15.74 -5.80 4.30
C TYR A 29 -15.83 -6.20 2.82
N CYS A 30 -14.69 -6.39 2.15
CA CYS A 30 -14.65 -6.88 0.77
C CYS A 30 -13.45 -7.79 0.54
N GLU A 31 -13.60 -8.66 -0.44
CA GLU A 31 -12.56 -9.57 -0.92
C GLU A 31 -12.36 -9.40 -2.42
N ILE A 32 -11.09 -9.43 -2.86
CA ILE A 32 -10.73 -9.38 -4.28
C ILE A 32 -10.41 -10.80 -4.74
N HIS A 33 -11.08 -11.26 -5.78
CA HIS A 33 -10.81 -12.53 -6.44
C HIS A 33 -10.55 -12.32 -7.92
N PRO A 34 -9.64 -13.09 -8.55
CA PRO A 34 -9.50 -13.07 -10.00
C PRO A 34 -10.84 -13.43 -10.69
N TYR A 35 -11.14 -12.77 -11.79
CA TYR A 35 -12.41 -12.96 -12.53
C TYR A 35 -12.71 -14.42 -12.89
N ASN A 36 -11.69 -15.26 -13.03
CA ASN A 36 -11.74 -16.68 -13.37
C ASN A 36 -11.63 -17.62 -12.16
N LYS A 37 -11.61 -17.09 -10.94
CA LYS A 37 -11.57 -17.83 -9.67
C LYS A 37 -12.65 -17.34 -8.72
N ILE A 38 -13.89 -17.36 -9.20
CA ILE A 38 -15.05 -16.99 -8.39
C ILE A 38 -15.19 -18.01 -7.25
N PRO A 39 -15.46 -17.58 -6.00
CA PRO A 39 -15.72 -18.50 -4.89
C PRO A 39 -16.84 -19.49 -5.20
N THR A 40 -16.69 -20.74 -4.76
CA THR A 40 -17.69 -21.81 -5.00
C THR A 40 -19.01 -21.58 -4.27
N SER A 41 -19.02 -20.82 -3.16
CA SER A 41 -20.22 -20.32 -2.51
C SER A 41 -20.21 -18.81 -2.50
N LEU A 42 -21.33 -18.22 -2.90
CA LEU A 42 -21.57 -16.78 -2.85
C LEU A 42 -22.52 -16.38 -1.71
N ASP A 43 -22.85 -17.29 -0.79
CA ASP A 43 -23.84 -17.06 0.25
C ASP A 43 -23.45 -15.91 1.19
N ASP A 44 -22.17 -15.79 1.52
CA ASP A 44 -21.65 -14.75 2.40
C ASP A 44 -21.53 -13.38 1.71
N TYR A 45 -21.62 -13.32 0.38
CA TYR A 45 -21.50 -12.07 -0.37
C TYR A 45 -22.86 -11.46 -0.65
N LYS A 46 -23.07 -10.23 -0.18
CA LYS A 46 -24.31 -9.47 -0.41
C LYS A 46 -24.31 -8.66 -1.70
N ALA A 47 -23.16 -8.30 -2.22
CA ALA A 47 -23.01 -7.58 -3.48
C ALA A 47 -21.75 -8.01 -4.23
N VAL A 48 -21.73 -7.79 -5.53
CA VAL A 48 -20.59 -8.06 -6.40
C VAL A 48 -20.20 -6.80 -7.15
N VAL A 49 -18.90 -6.56 -7.32
CA VAL A 49 -18.34 -5.47 -8.12
C VAL A 49 -17.43 -6.08 -9.20
N LEU A 50 -17.67 -5.72 -10.46
CA LEU A 50 -16.77 -6.04 -11.58
C LEU A 50 -15.81 -4.86 -11.78
N SER A 51 -14.51 -5.12 -11.79
CA SER A 51 -13.49 -4.08 -11.98
C SER A 51 -13.32 -3.69 -13.45
N GLY A 52 -12.43 -2.73 -13.70
CA GLY A 52 -11.89 -2.45 -15.03
C GLY A 52 -10.87 -3.49 -15.51
N SER A 53 -10.41 -3.34 -16.76
CA SER A 53 -9.35 -4.14 -17.37
C SER A 53 -8.56 -3.29 -18.36
N PRO A 54 -7.27 -3.58 -18.61
CA PRO A 54 -6.53 -3.01 -19.72
C PRO A 54 -6.92 -3.61 -21.07
N GLN A 55 -7.68 -4.72 -21.09
CA GLN A 55 -8.10 -5.42 -22.29
C GLN A 55 -9.39 -4.85 -22.88
N SER A 56 -9.67 -5.19 -24.14
CA SER A 56 -10.94 -4.87 -24.82
C SER A 56 -11.90 -6.05 -24.77
N VAL A 57 -13.18 -5.79 -24.54
CA VAL A 57 -14.24 -6.82 -24.60
C VAL A 57 -14.47 -7.38 -26.02
N ARG A 58 -13.87 -6.73 -27.04
CA ARG A 58 -13.97 -7.09 -28.46
C ARG A 58 -12.73 -7.86 -28.96
N GLY A 59 -11.71 -7.98 -28.12
CA GLY A 59 -10.47 -8.69 -28.47
C GLY A 59 -10.64 -10.21 -28.38
N ASP A 60 -9.79 -10.93 -29.07
CA ASP A 60 -9.71 -12.40 -28.98
C ASP A 60 -9.27 -12.87 -27.58
N ASP A 61 -8.66 -11.97 -26.82
CA ASP A 61 -8.20 -12.15 -25.44
C ASP A 61 -9.16 -11.56 -24.40
N ALA A 62 -10.42 -11.30 -24.80
CA ALA A 62 -11.45 -10.77 -23.90
C ALA A 62 -11.68 -11.72 -22.71
N LEU A 63 -11.85 -11.11 -21.54
CA LEU A 63 -12.01 -11.86 -20.28
C LEU A 63 -13.49 -12.18 -20.06
N HIS A 64 -13.80 -13.47 -19.92
CA HIS A 64 -15.17 -13.97 -19.81
C HIS A 64 -15.40 -14.60 -18.43
N PRO A 65 -15.94 -13.84 -17.43
CA PRO A 65 -16.37 -14.44 -16.17
C PRO A 65 -17.69 -15.21 -16.37
N ASP A 66 -17.87 -16.26 -15.60
CA ASP A 66 -19.20 -16.88 -15.46
C ASP A 66 -20.01 -16.10 -14.42
N LEU A 67 -21.01 -15.36 -14.88
CA LEU A 67 -21.89 -14.56 -14.02
C LEU A 67 -23.25 -15.23 -13.76
N SER A 68 -23.42 -16.50 -14.10
CA SER A 68 -24.70 -17.22 -13.96
C SER A 68 -25.22 -17.27 -12.53
N GLU A 69 -24.32 -17.40 -11.55
CA GLU A 69 -24.62 -17.40 -10.12
C GLU A 69 -24.67 -15.98 -9.49
N ILE A 70 -24.46 -14.94 -10.30
CA ILE A 70 -24.36 -13.54 -9.85
C ILE A 70 -25.52 -12.71 -10.37
N ARG A 71 -25.76 -12.71 -11.69
CA ARG A 71 -26.82 -11.92 -12.32
C ARG A 71 -28.20 -12.36 -11.85
N ASN A 72 -29.06 -11.40 -11.57
CA ASN A 72 -30.41 -11.60 -11.00
C ASN A 72 -30.46 -12.23 -9.60
N ILE A 73 -29.29 -12.55 -9.00
CA ILE A 73 -29.19 -13.18 -7.67
C ILE A 73 -28.59 -12.22 -6.67
N LYS A 74 -27.54 -11.49 -7.08
CA LYS A 74 -26.85 -10.52 -6.22
C LYS A 74 -26.92 -9.12 -6.84
N PRO A 75 -27.00 -8.05 -6.02
CA PRO A 75 -26.73 -6.69 -6.48
C PRO A 75 -25.36 -6.61 -7.15
N LEU A 76 -25.30 -6.06 -8.36
CA LEU A 76 -24.12 -6.04 -9.21
C LEU A 76 -23.77 -4.62 -9.64
N LEU A 77 -22.56 -4.18 -9.35
CA LEU A 77 -21.97 -2.94 -9.89
C LEU A 77 -20.84 -3.28 -10.85
N ALA A 78 -20.93 -2.80 -12.07
CA ALA A 78 -19.90 -2.99 -13.09
C ALA A 78 -19.19 -1.68 -13.39
N VAL A 79 -17.84 -1.66 -13.31
CA VAL A 79 -17.00 -0.49 -13.50
C VAL A 79 -16.15 -0.65 -14.76
N CYS A 80 -16.17 0.34 -15.65
CA CYS A 80 -15.34 0.45 -16.85
C CYS A 80 -15.42 -0.80 -17.74
N TYR A 81 -14.44 -1.70 -17.75
CA TYR A 81 -14.47 -2.96 -18.49
C TYR A 81 -15.70 -3.80 -18.10
N GLY A 82 -16.00 -3.92 -16.81
CA GLY A 82 -17.19 -4.64 -16.34
C GLY A 82 -18.48 -4.10 -16.95
N ALA A 83 -18.61 -2.77 -17.08
CA ALA A 83 -19.76 -2.13 -17.73
C ALA A 83 -19.80 -2.44 -19.25
N GLN A 84 -18.65 -2.38 -19.91
CA GLN A 84 -18.53 -2.75 -21.32
C GLN A 84 -18.85 -4.22 -21.55
N TYR A 85 -18.37 -5.11 -20.66
CA TYR A 85 -18.65 -6.54 -20.69
C TYR A 85 -20.17 -6.82 -20.63
N LEU A 86 -20.86 -6.24 -19.64
CA LEU A 86 -22.30 -6.39 -19.51
C LEU A 86 -23.05 -5.85 -20.75
N ALA A 87 -22.64 -4.70 -21.28
CA ALA A 87 -23.25 -4.14 -22.49
C ALA A 87 -23.07 -5.07 -23.69
N HIS A 88 -21.82 -5.51 -23.95
CA HIS A 88 -21.46 -6.31 -25.12
C HIS A 88 -22.18 -7.67 -25.13
N PHE A 89 -22.15 -8.38 -23.99
CA PHE A 89 -22.73 -9.73 -23.89
C PHE A 89 -24.23 -9.77 -23.56
N SER A 90 -24.87 -8.60 -23.41
CA SER A 90 -26.31 -8.49 -23.17
C SER A 90 -27.06 -7.78 -24.33
N GLY A 91 -26.50 -7.81 -25.54
CA GLY A 91 -27.13 -7.30 -26.77
C GLY A 91 -26.89 -5.82 -27.06
N GLY A 92 -26.01 -5.16 -26.32
CA GLY A 92 -25.52 -3.82 -26.61
C GLY A 92 -24.34 -3.83 -27.60
N ASN A 93 -23.77 -2.64 -27.85
CA ASN A 93 -22.62 -2.48 -28.74
C ASN A 93 -21.52 -1.65 -28.06
N VAL A 94 -20.33 -2.21 -28.07
CA VAL A 94 -19.08 -1.54 -27.63
C VAL A 94 -18.17 -1.35 -28.84
N ALA A 95 -17.67 -0.16 -29.04
CA ALA A 95 -16.82 0.18 -30.18
C ALA A 95 -15.64 1.07 -29.73
N PRO A 96 -14.57 1.17 -30.52
CA PRO A 96 -13.51 2.12 -30.24
C PRO A 96 -14.07 3.53 -30.09
N SER A 97 -13.60 4.27 -29.11
CA SER A 97 -13.92 5.70 -29.04
C SER A 97 -13.18 6.46 -30.16
N ASN A 98 -13.87 7.41 -30.78
CA ASN A 98 -13.27 8.29 -31.76
C ASN A 98 -12.30 9.30 -31.14
N THR A 99 -12.42 9.52 -29.83
CA THR A 99 -11.54 10.36 -29.03
C THR A 99 -10.99 9.52 -27.87
N ARG A 100 -9.74 9.76 -27.48
CA ARG A 100 -9.17 9.14 -26.27
C ARG A 100 -9.86 9.72 -25.06
N GLU A 101 -10.63 8.89 -24.33
CA GLU A 101 -11.38 9.29 -23.16
C GLU A 101 -10.56 8.99 -21.89
N TYR A 102 -9.53 9.83 -21.68
CA TYR A 102 -8.64 9.74 -20.52
C TYR A 102 -8.64 11.05 -19.75
N GLY A 103 -8.84 10.98 -18.44
CA GLY A 103 -8.77 12.12 -17.56
C GLY A 103 -10.10 12.57 -16.99
N ARG A 104 -10.21 13.87 -16.71
CA ARG A 104 -11.38 14.47 -16.06
C ARG A 104 -12.48 14.72 -17.07
N ALA A 105 -13.71 14.29 -16.72
CA ALA A 105 -14.94 14.63 -17.42
C ALA A 105 -16.00 15.09 -16.41
N ASN A 106 -17.04 15.78 -16.87
CA ASN A 106 -18.12 16.20 -15.99
C ASN A 106 -19.44 15.57 -16.46
N LEU A 107 -20.26 15.13 -15.50
CA LEU A 107 -21.58 14.60 -15.79
C LEU A 107 -22.47 15.73 -16.38
N SER A 108 -22.89 15.54 -17.63
CA SER A 108 -23.76 16.52 -18.35
C SER A 108 -25.24 16.19 -18.18
N PHE A 109 -25.56 14.90 -17.98
CA PHE A 109 -26.90 14.39 -17.72
C PHE A 109 -26.86 13.40 -16.56
N ILE A 110 -27.87 13.47 -15.69
CA ILE A 110 -28.19 12.49 -14.65
C ILE A 110 -29.69 12.29 -14.66
N LYS A 111 -30.14 11.03 -14.70
CA LYS A 111 -31.55 10.68 -14.64
C LYS A 111 -32.14 11.09 -13.29
N SER A 112 -33.20 11.85 -13.30
CA SER A 112 -33.88 12.29 -12.08
C SER A 112 -34.50 11.14 -11.32
N ASN A 113 -34.56 11.25 -9.98
CA ASN A 113 -35.16 10.27 -9.07
C ASN A 113 -34.53 8.87 -9.15
N GLU A 114 -33.22 8.80 -9.43
CA GLU A 114 -32.48 7.55 -9.44
C GLU A 114 -31.63 7.47 -8.16
N SER A 115 -31.93 6.48 -7.30
CA SER A 115 -31.27 6.31 -5.99
C SER A 115 -29.77 6.13 -6.11
N PHE A 116 -29.29 5.53 -7.19
CA PHE A 116 -27.85 5.35 -7.44
C PHE A 116 -27.08 6.68 -7.56
N PHE A 117 -27.74 7.72 -8.03
CA PHE A 117 -27.18 9.08 -8.16
C PHE A 117 -27.70 10.06 -7.11
N GLU A 118 -28.28 9.58 -6.01
CA GLU A 118 -28.76 10.44 -4.95
C GLU A 118 -27.62 11.25 -4.35
N GLY A 119 -27.82 12.57 -4.18
CA GLY A 119 -26.81 13.51 -3.67
C GLY A 119 -25.72 13.90 -4.66
N ILE A 120 -25.75 13.39 -5.91
CA ILE A 120 -24.76 13.72 -6.95
C ILE A 120 -25.36 14.71 -7.93
N SER A 121 -24.68 15.81 -8.16
CA SER A 121 -25.16 16.91 -8.99
C SER A 121 -24.66 16.80 -10.43
N LYS A 122 -25.46 17.32 -11.35
CA LYS A 122 -25.01 17.62 -12.72
C LYS A 122 -23.78 18.53 -12.65
N GLY A 123 -22.75 18.22 -13.41
CA GLY A 123 -21.45 18.89 -13.36
C GLY A 123 -20.44 18.23 -12.44
N SER A 124 -20.83 17.20 -11.64
CA SER A 124 -19.87 16.41 -10.85
C SER A 124 -18.76 15.85 -11.72
N GLN A 125 -17.52 16.00 -11.26
CA GLN A 125 -16.34 15.51 -11.97
C GLN A 125 -16.18 14.00 -11.77
N VAL A 126 -15.93 13.30 -12.87
CA VAL A 126 -15.64 11.87 -12.92
C VAL A 126 -14.33 11.62 -13.66
N TRP A 127 -13.67 10.49 -13.35
CA TRP A 127 -12.43 10.08 -14.01
C TRP A 127 -12.69 9.02 -15.07
N MET A 128 -12.33 9.33 -16.31
CA MET A 128 -12.40 8.43 -17.46
C MET A 128 -11.01 7.81 -17.72
N SER A 129 -10.99 6.51 -18.09
CA SER A 129 -9.75 5.80 -18.43
C SER A 129 -10.06 4.60 -19.33
N HIS A 130 -10.50 4.86 -20.56
CA HIS A 130 -10.89 3.78 -21.49
C HIS A 130 -10.66 4.18 -22.95
N SER A 131 -10.37 3.19 -23.79
CA SER A 131 -10.22 3.31 -25.24
C SER A 131 -11.48 2.89 -26.01
N ASP A 132 -12.27 2.00 -25.44
CA ASP A 132 -13.56 1.54 -25.98
C ASP A 132 -14.72 2.24 -25.25
N THR A 133 -15.81 2.49 -25.96
CA THR A 133 -16.99 3.15 -25.40
C THR A 133 -18.27 2.39 -25.73
N ILE A 134 -19.26 2.45 -24.84
CA ILE A 134 -20.57 1.82 -25.03
C ILE A 134 -21.39 2.70 -25.96
N LYS A 135 -21.64 2.25 -27.20
CA LYS A 135 -22.44 2.97 -28.24
C LYS A 135 -23.92 2.73 -28.10
N THR A 136 -24.32 1.48 -27.82
CA THR A 136 -25.70 1.14 -27.53
C THR A 136 -25.80 0.34 -26.25
N LEU A 137 -26.79 0.68 -25.44
CA LEU A 137 -27.07 -0.03 -24.20
C LEU A 137 -27.48 -1.47 -24.43
N PRO A 138 -27.31 -2.37 -23.46
CA PRO A 138 -27.80 -3.72 -23.53
C PRO A 138 -29.35 -3.77 -23.62
N THR A 139 -29.88 -4.93 -23.93
CA THR A 139 -31.36 -5.17 -23.88
C THR A 139 -31.84 -4.84 -22.45
N ASN A 140 -32.94 -4.09 -22.37
CA ASN A 140 -33.48 -3.55 -21.12
C ASN A 140 -32.51 -2.57 -20.37
N GLY A 141 -31.50 -2.06 -21.06
CA GLY A 141 -30.61 -1.02 -20.51
C GLY A 141 -31.31 0.34 -20.40
N VAL A 142 -31.25 0.95 -19.25
CA VAL A 142 -31.81 2.27 -18.99
C VAL A 142 -30.66 3.26 -18.68
N LEU A 143 -30.55 4.30 -19.50
CA LEU A 143 -29.54 5.35 -19.32
C LEU A 143 -29.72 6.07 -17.98
N LEU A 144 -28.65 6.21 -17.21
CA LEU A 144 -28.64 6.90 -15.93
C LEU A 144 -27.82 8.19 -15.96
N ALA A 145 -26.69 8.22 -16.66
CA ALA A 145 -25.86 9.42 -16.74
C ALA A 145 -25.03 9.45 -18.04
N SER A 146 -24.73 10.68 -18.49
CA SER A 146 -23.86 10.96 -19.63
C SER A 146 -22.83 12.01 -19.27
N THR A 147 -21.70 12.04 -19.99
CA THR A 147 -20.80 13.20 -20.05
C THR A 147 -21.00 13.93 -21.38
N HIS A 148 -20.17 14.94 -21.65
CA HIS A 148 -20.21 15.60 -22.96
C HIS A 148 -19.80 14.65 -24.10
N ASP A 149 -18.81 13.80 -23.85
CA ASP A 149 -18.18 12.97 -24.88
C ASP A 149 -18.66 11.49 -24.81
N VAL A 150 -19.19 11.05 -23.67
CA VAL A 150 -19.67 9.69 -23.43
C VAL A 150 -21.17 9.71 -23.15
N GLU A 151 -21.97 9.33 -24.17
CA GLU A 151 -23.43 9.28 -24.07
C GLU A 151 -23.89 8.28 -23.00
N ASN A 152 -23.34 7.08 -23.00
CA ASN A 152 -23.71 6.00 -22.11
C ASN A 152 -22.68 5.84 -20.95
N ALA A 153 -22.50 6.93 -20.16
CA ALA A 153 -21.54 6.95 -19.06
C ALA A 153 -21.99 6.12 -17.85
N ALA A 154 -23.30 5.95 -17.66
CA ALA A 154 -23.87 5.05 -16.66
C ALA A 154 -25.23 4.54 -17.10
N TYR A 155 -25.53 3.28 -16.76
CA TYR A 155 -26.81 2.66 -17.03
C TYR A 155 -27.17 1.61 -15.97
N LYS A 156 -28.43 1.17 -15.94
CA LYS A 156 -28.88 0.00 -15.20
C LYS A 156 -29.61 -0.96 -16.13
N ILE A 157 -29.76 -2.20 -15.74
CA ILE A 157 -30.58 -3.19 -16.44
C ILE A 157 -31.93 -3.28 -15.72
N GLU A 158 -33.01 -2.98 -16.45
CA GLU A 158 -34.36 -3.00 -15.88
C GLU A 158 -34.77 -4.43 -15.51
N GLY A 159 -35.32 -4.61 -14.33
CA GLY A 159 -35.67 -5.93 -13.79
C GLY A 159 -34.56 -6.61 -13.01
N GLU A 160 -33.32 -6.02 -12.99
CA GLU A 160 -32.19 -6.50 -12.22
C GLU A 160 -31.71 -5.41 -11.25
N THR A 161 -31.06 -5.80 -10.14
CA THR A 161 -30.29 -4.88 -9.29
C THR A 161 -28.85 -4.77 -9.83
N THR A 162 -28.74 -4.41 -11.13
CA THR A 162 -27.49 -4.34 -11.87
C THR A 162 -27.28 -2.91 -12.38
N TYR A 163 -26.18 -2.32 -11.94
CA TYR A 163 -25.72 -0.97 -12.29
C TYR A 163 -24.37 -1.03 -12.97
N ALA A 164 -24.14 -0.13 -13.90
CA ALA A 164 -22.92 -0.10 -14.69
C ALA A 164 -22.47 1.35 -14.95
N ILE A 165 -21.19 1.61 -14.79
CA ILE A 165 -20.57 2.91 -14.98
C ILE A 165 -19.31 2.79 -15.81
N GLN A 166 -19.13 3.68 -16.78
CA GLN A 166 -17.95 3.69 -17.64
C GLN A 166 -16.75 4.38 -16.97
N PHE A 167 -16.99 5.29 -16.06
CA PHE A 167 -15.98 6.03 -15.30
C PHE A 167 -15.57 5.29 -14.00
N HIS A 168 -14.52 5.78 -13.38
CA HIS A 168 -13.92 5.19 -12.19
C HIS A 168 -14.31 5.99 -10.92
N PRO A 169 -15.31 5.55 -10.12
CA PRO A 169 -15.72 6.23 -8.90
C PRO A 169 -14.68 6.12 -7.78
N GLU A 170 -13.81 5.10 -7.87
CA GLU A 170 -12.77 4.81 -6.88
C GLU A 170 -11.59 5.78 -6.94
N VAL A 171 -11.38 6.43 -8.08
CA VAL A 171 -10.25 7.35 -8.28
C VAL A 171 -10.52 8.68 -7.58
N TYR A 172 -9.50 9.24 -6.92
CA TYR A 172 -9.59 10.51 -6.18
C TYR A 172 -10.21 11.66 -7.00
N HIS A 173 -9.96 11.68 -8.31
CA HIS A 173 -10.50 12.71 -9.21
C HIS A 173 -12.02 12.60 -9.51
N SER A 174 -12.67 11.50 -9.12
CA SER A 174 -14.13 11.39 -9.10
C SER A 174 -14.66 11.97 -7.79
N THR A 175 -15.07 13.24 -7.82
CA THR A 175 -15.37 14.03 -6.60
C THR A 175 -16.46 13.40 -5.73
N ASP A 176 -17.51 12.85 -6.34
CA ASP A 176 -18.64 12.20 -5.65
C ASP A 176 -18.56 10.66 -5.71
N GLY A 177 -17.41 10.11 -6.07
CA GLY A 177 -17.24 8.67 -6.24
C GLY A 177 -17.56 7.85 -4.99
N LYS A 178 -17.18 8.36 -3.81
CA LYS A 178 -17.52 7.73 -2.53
C LYS A 178 -19.03 7.72 -2.26
N THR A 179 -19.73 8.80 -2.59
CA THR A 179 -21.19 8.90 -2.47
C THR A 179 -21.87 7.89 -3.38
N LEU A 180 -21.40 7.76 -4.63
CA LEU A 180 -21.93 6.79 -5.59
C LEU A 180 -21.79 5.34 -5.10
N LEU A 181 -20.60 4.99 -4.59
CA LEU A 181 -20.36 3.66 -4.02
C LEU A 181 -21.20 3.41 -2.77
N LYS A 182 -21.37 4.42 -1.90
CA LYS A 182 -22.26 4.33 -0.75
C LYS A 182 -23.72 4.07 -1.18
N ASN A 183 -24.23 4.83 -2.13
CA ASN A 183 -25.59 4.65 -2.63
C ASN A 183 -25.82 3.23 -3.13
N PHE A 184 -24.86 2.67 -3.89
CA PHE A 184 -24.97 1.29 -4.34
C PHE A 184 -24.87 0.28 -3.20
N LEU A 185 -23.83 0.35 -2.38
CA LEU A 185 -23.51 -0.69 -1.40
C LEU A 185 -24.45 -0.63 -0.19
N VAL A 186 -24.70 0.57 0.34
CA VAL A 186 -25.50 0.74 1.58
C VAL A 186 -26.98 0.88 1.24
N ASP A 187 -27.31 1.82 0.34
CA ASP A 187 -28.70 2.23 0.17
C ASP A 187 -29.46 1.29 -0.78
N ILE A 188 -28.78 0.69 -1.78
CA ILE A 188 -29.40 -0.25 -2.75
C ILE A 188 -29.18 -1.70 -2.33
N ALA A 189 -27.95 -2.11 -2.05
CA ALA A 189 -27.60 -3.50 -1.72
C ALA A 189 -27.80 -3.83 -0.22
N GLY A 190 -27.97 -2.83 0.64
CA GLY A 190 -28.33 -2.99 2.06
C GLY A 190 -27.20 -3.56 2.94
N LEU A 191 -25.92 -3.33 2.58
CA LEU A 191 -24.79 -3.79 3.38
C LEU A 191 -24.66 -2.97 4.66
N GLN A 192 -24.26 -3.64 5.74
CA GLN A 192 -23.98 -3.01 7.01
C GLN A 192 -22.56 -2.41 7.01
N GLN A 193 -22.40 -1.27 7.70
CA GLN A 193 -21.13 -0.56 7.84
C GLN A 193 -20.47 -0.94 9.20
N ASP A 194 -20.20 -2.22 9.41
CA ASP A 194 -19.75 -2.81 10.67
C ASP A 194 -18.28 -3.25 10.70
N TRP A 195 -17.58 -3.17 9.56
CA TRP A 195 -16.15 -3.39 9.47
C TRP A 195 -15.38 -2.18 10.03
N THR A 196 -15.29 -2.12 11.35
CA THR A 196 -14.63 -1.03 12.08
C THR A 196 -13.30 -1.48 12.67
N PRO A 197 -12.38 -0.55 13.02
CA PRO A 197 -11.15 -0.92 13.72
C PRO A 197 -11.39 -1.72 15.00
N ASP A 198 -12.43 -1.38 15.77
CA ASP A 198 -12.72 -2.03 17.05
C ASP A 198 -13.27 -3.45 16.82
N SER A 199 -14.20 -3.64 15.87
CA SER A 199 -14.71 -4.98 15.54
C SER A 199 -13.58 -5.89 15.04
N PHE A 200 -12.70 -5.36 14.20
CA PHE A 200 -11.52 -6.10 13.74
C PHE A 200 -10.60 -6.52 14.88
N VAL A 201 -10.32 -5.63 15.84
CA VAL A 201 -9.46 -5.94 17.00
C VAL A 201 -10.09 -7.05 17.84
N GLU A 202 -11.38 -6.94 18.17
CA GLU A 202 -12.07 -7.94 18.98
C GLU A 202 -12.07 -9.32 18.33
N GLU A 203 -12.43 -9.40 17.05
CA GLU A 203 -12.46 -10.66 16.29
C GLU A 203 -11.08 -11.26 16.12
N THR A 204 -10.10 -10.46 15.66
CA THR A 204 -8.73 -10.93 15.46
C THR A 204 -8.10 -11.44 16.74
N VAL A 205 -8.30 -10.75 17.87
CA VAL A 205 -7.79 -11.20 19.18
C VAL A 205 -8.45 -12.51 19.61
N ALA A 206 -9.76 -12.67 19.38
CA ALA A 206 -10.47 -13.91 19.69
C ALA A 206 -9.97 -15.09 18.84
N ASP A 207 -9.80 -14.87 17.53
CA ASP A 207 -9.29 -15.87 16.59
C ASP A 207 -7.85 -16.27 16.92
N LEU A 208 -6.98 -15.30 17.20
CA LEU A 208 -5.59 -15.55 17.61
C LEU A 208 -5.53 -16.35 18.93
N LYS A 209 -6.37 -16.05 19.91
CA LYS A 209 -6.46 -16.84 21.16
C LYS A 209 -6.87 -18.28 20.89
N SER A 210 -7.85 -18.49 20.02
CA SER A 210 -8.32 -19.82 19.65
C SER A 210 -7.26 -20.62 18.90
N GLN A 211 -6.56 -19.98 17.94
CA GLN A 211 -5.56 -20.60 17.08
C GLN A 211 -4.27 -20.92 17.81
N LEU A 212 -3.76 -19.99 18.62
CA LEU A 212 -2.44 -20.04 19.23
C LEU A 212 -2.46 -20.69 20.62
N GLN A 213 -3.57 -20.59 21.35
CA GLN A 213 -3.74 -21.10 22.71
C GLN A 213 -2.57 -20.72 23.64
N ASN A 214 -1.78 -21.69 24.07
CA ASN A 214 -0.62 -21.51 24.94
C ASN A 214 0.72 -21.60 24.18
N ASP A 215 0.69 -21.68 22.84
CA ASP A 215 1.89 -21.78 22.04
C ASP A 215 2.69 -20.48 22.08
N LYS A 216 4.01 -20.62 21.92
CA LYS A 216 4.90 -19.46 21.80
C LYS A 216 5.02 -19.02 20.36
N VAL A 217 4.99 -17.70 20.19
CA VAL A 217 5.09 -17.03 18.89
C VAL A 217 6.32 -16.14 18.89
N VAL A 218 7.10 -16.18 17.82
CA VAL A 218 8.19 -15.24 17.56
C VAL A 218 7.78 -14.25 16.46
N LEU A 219 8.14 -12.98 16.63
CA LEU A 219 7.86 -11.91 15.68
C LEU A 219 9.09 -11.04 15.47
N GLY A 220 9.50 -10.87 14.21
CA GLY A 220 10.49 -9.87 13.84
C GLY A 220 9.87 -8.47 13.82
N LEU A 221 10.41 -7.56 14.62
CA LEU A 221 10.03 -6.16 14.59
C LEU A 221 10.94 -5.39 13.62
N SER A 222 10.35 -4.58 12.77
CA SER A 222 11.08 -3.71 11.83
C SER A 222 11.15 -2.24 12.27
N GLY A 223 10.53 -1.89 13.40
CA GLY A 223 10.29 -0.49 13.77
C GLY A 223 9.16 0.17 12.98
N GLY A 224 8.56 -0.54 12.04
CA GLY A 224 7.46 -0.04 11.21
C GLY A 224 6.08 -0.24 11.85
N VAL A 225 5.09 0.47 11.29
CA VAL A 225 3.71 0.46 11.79
C VAL A 225 3.11 -0.96 11.80
N ASP A 226 3.29 -1.73 10.72
CA ASP A 226 2.64 -3.03 10.55
C ASP A 226 3.13 -4.04 11.59
N SER A 227 4.45 -4.19 11.74
CA SER A 227 5.02 -5.10 12.73
C SER A 227 4.64 -4.69 14.17
N THR A 228 4.50 -3.38 14.44
CA THR A 228 4.06 -2.89 15.75
C THR A 228 2.60 -3.22 16.02
N VAL A 229 1.70 -2.97 15.06
CA VAL A 229 0.27 -3.27 15.22
C VAL A 229 0.06 -4.79 15.36
N ALA A 230 0.78 -5.60 14.56
CA ALA A 230 0.77 -7.07 14.71
C ALA A 230 1.23 -7.52 16.11
N ALA A 231 2.32 -6.92 16.63
CA ALA A 231 2.81 -7.21 17.98
C ALA A 231 1.78 -6.92 19.06
N ILE A 232 1.07 -5.78 18.97
CA ILE A 232 0.08 -5.38 19.97
C ILE A 232 -1.15 -6.32 19.91
N LEU A 233 -1.64 -6.69 18.73
CA LEU A 233 -2.73 -7.67 18.57
C LEU A 233 -2.37 -9.03 19.18
N LEU A 234 -1.17 -9.52 18.85
CA LEU A 234 -0.66 -10.78 19.40
C LEU A 234 -0.46 -10.70 20.93
N ASN A 235 0.09 -9.59 21.43
CA ASN A 235 0.26 -9.39 22.87
C ASN A 235 -1.08 -9.36 23.62
N LYS A 236 -2.12 -8.75 23.04
CA LYS A 236 -3.50 -8.81 23.58
C LYS A 236 -4.07 -10.25 23.58
N ALA A 237 -3.69 -11.07 22.60
CA ALA A 237 -4.16 -12.44 22.46
C ALA A 237 -3.43 -13.43 23.39
N ILE A 238 -2.11 -13.43 23.42
CA ILE A 238 -1.27 -14.45 24.05
C ILE A 238 -0.29 -13.92 25.11
N GLY A 239 -0.26 -12.59 25.34
CA GLY A 239 0.55 -11.96 26.36
C GLY A 239 2.04 -12.32 26.28
N LYS A 240 2.60 -12.84 27.37
CA LYS A 240 4.03 -13.20 27.51
C LYS A 240 4.51 -14.32 26.59
N ASN A 241 3.62 -15.04 25.92
CA ASN A 241 3.98 -16.05 24.94
C ASN A 241 4.40 -15.44 23.58
N LEU A 242 4.26 -14.14 23.41
CA LEU A 242 4.82 -13.41 22.30
C LEU A 242 6.27 -13.00 22.61
N TYR A 243 7.20 -13.37 21.74
CA TYR A 243 8.61 -13.00 21.77
C TYR A 243 8.91 -12.16 20.54
N CYS A 244 9.25 -10.89 20.77
CA CYS A 244 9.60 -9.96 19.70
C CYS A 244 11.11 -9.81 19.61
N ILE A 245 11.65 -9.86 18.37
CA ILE A 245 13.07 -9.69 18.08
C ILE A 245 13.23 -8.43 17.23
N PHE A 246 13.97 -7.45 17.70
CA PHE A 246 14.30 -6.24 16.96
C PHE A 246 15.79 -6.21 16.65
N VAL A 247 16.13 -6.28 15.36
CA VAL A 247 17.51 -6.40 14.89
C VAL A 247 18.05 -5.03 14.48
N ASN A 248 19.15 -4.62 15.09
CA ASN A 248 19.99 -3.56 14.56
C ASN A 248 20.88 -4.12 13.46
N ASN A 249 20.56 -3.78 12.23
CA ASN A 249 21.37 -4.16 11.06
C ASN A 249 22.47 -3.16 10.72
N GLY A 250 22.70 -2.13 11.56
CA GLY A 250 23.65 -1.07 11.29
C GLY A 250 23.24 -0.08 10.20
N LEU A 251 22.05 -0.27 9.59
CA LEU A 251 21.54 0.52 8.46
C LEU A 251 20.27 1.31 8.83
N LEU A 252 19.91 1.32 10.11
CA LEU A 252 18.82 2.10 10.67
C LEU A 252 19.17 3.59 10.68
N ARG A 253 18.16 4.44 10.83
CA ARG A 253 18.37 5.88 11.06
C ARG A 253 19.17 6.12 12.35
N LYS A 254 19.73 7.31 12.49
CA LYS A 254 20.45 7.71 13.70
C LYS A 254 19.57 7.51 14.93
N ASP A 255 20.12 6.86 15.96
CA ASP A 255 19.49 6.58 17.26
C ASP A 255 18.16 5.79 17.19
N GLU A 256 17.77 5.27 16.01
CA GLU A 256 16.49 4.58 15.81
C GLU A 256 16.41 3.29 16.64
N PHE A 257 17.49 2.52 16.74
CA PHE A 257 17.48 1.26 17.48
C PHE A 257 17.11 1.47 18.96
N SER A 258 17.78 2.37 19.64
CA SER A 258 17.50 2.67 21.05
C SER A 258 16.13 3.32 21.25
N SER A 259 15.77 4.26 20.37
CA SER A 259 14.48 4.95 20.45
C SER A 259 13.30 3.99 20.28
N VAL A 260 13.38 3.06 19.34
CA VAL A 260 12.33 2.07 19.07
C VAL A 260 12.23 1.06 20.20
N LEU A 261 13.36 0.56 20.74
CA LEU A 261 13.34 -0.33 21.91
C LEU A 261 12.64 0.30 23.11
N ASN A 262 13.00 1.55 23.45
CA ASN A 262 12.36 2.27 24.55
C ASN A 262 10.85 2.43 24.37
N GLN A 263 10.39 2.66 23.13
CA GLN A 263 8.97 2.75 22.81
C GLN A 263 8.25 1.40 23.03
N TYR A 264 8.85 0.30 22.60
CA TYR A 264 8.26 -1.04 22.76
C TYR A 264 8.21 -1.50 24.23
N GLU A 265 9.23 -1.17 25.02
CA GLU A 265 9.23 -1.41 26.48
C GLU A 265 8.06 -0.68 27.14
N GLY A 266 7.80 0.58 26.75
CA GLY A 266 6.67 1.37 27.22
C GLY A 266 5.28 0.78 26.86
N MET A 267 5.21 -0.06 25.82
CA MET A 267 3.99 -0.76 25.41
C MET A 267 3.80 -2.11 26.12
N GLY A 268 4.71 -2.53 27.01
CA GLY A 268 4.65 -3.82 27.70
C GLY A 268 4.90 -5.03 26.83
N LEU A 269 5.54 -4.86 25.68
CA LEU A 269 5.94 -5.94 24.77
C LEU A 269 7.21 -6.64 25.28
N ASN A 270 7.28 -7.95 25.15
CA ASN A 270 8.48 -8.74 25.43
C ASN A 270 9.41 -8.65 24.22
N VAL A 271 10.30 -7.66 24.19
CA VAL A 271 11.18 -7.35 23.05
C VAL A 271 12.65 -7.60 23.42
N LYS A 272 13.33 -8.37 22.58
CA LYS A 272 14.80 -8.53 22.61
C LYS A 272 15.42 -7.70 21.48
N GLY A 273 16.24 -6.71 21.84
CA GLY A 273 17.09 -6.00 20.89
C GLY A 273 18.37 -6.82 20.60
N VAL A 274 18.69 -6.98 19.33
CA VAL A 274 19.89 -7.71 18.87
C VAL A 274 20.73 -6.81 18.00
N ASP A 275 21.95 -6.49 18.43
CA ASP A 275 22.90 -5.75 17.60
C ASP A 275 23.71 -6.72 16.73
N ALA A 276 23.38 -6.74 15.44
CA ALA A 276 24.07 -7.52 14.42
C ALA A 276 24.78 -6.63 13.38
N SER A 277 24.95 -5.34 13.67
CA SER A 277 25.47 -4.33 12.73
C SER A 277 26.77 -4.74 12.04
N ALA A 278 27.72 -5.31 12.77
CA ALA A 278 28.99 -5.82 12.22
C ALA A 278 28.75 -6.91 11.16
N ARG A 279 27.87 -7.88 11.46
CA ARG A 279 27.55 -9.00 10.57
C ARG A 279 26.93 -8.55 9.23
N PHE A 280 26.06 -7.52 9.29
CA PHE A 280 25.49 -6.93 8.09
C PHE A 280 26.50 -6.14 7.27
N LEU A 281 27.33 -5.32 7.92
CA LEU A 281 28.37 -4.55 7.23
C LEU A 281 29.41 -5.45 6.58
N ASP A 282 29.83 -6.53 7.24
CA ASP A 282 30.73 -7.52 6.66
C ASP A 282 30.12 -8.21 5.43
N ALA A 283 28.84 -8.56 5.49
CA ALA A 283 28.14 -9.18 4.36
C ALA A 283 27.91 -8.26 3.17
N LEU A 284 27.95 -6.94 3.39
CA LEU A 284 27.78 -5.91 2.37
C LEU A 284 29.10 -5.39 1.80
N ALA A 285 30.25 -5.80 2.36
CA ALA A 285 31.55 -5.32 1.93
C ALA A 285 31.79 -5.62 0.45
N GLY A 286 32.07 -4.58 -0.35
CA GLY A 286 32.35 -4.67 -1.79
C GLY A 286 31.13 -4.96 -2.67
N ILE A 287 29.90 -4.84 -2.15
CA ILE A 287 28.67 -5.00 -2.93
C ILE A 287 28.16 -3.61 -3.36
N ASP A 288 28.14 -3.38 -4.67
CA ASP A 288 27.65 -2.14 -5.26
C ASP A 288 26.24 -2.29 -5.90
N ASP A 289 25.89 -3.48 -6.36
CA ASP A 289 24.62 -3.76 -7.03
C ASP A 289 23.45 -3.74 -6.01
N PRO A 290 22.40 -2.96 -6.27
CA PRO A 290 21.27 -2.81 -5.34
C PRO A 290 20.54 -4.12 -5.02
N GLU A 291 20.39 -5.01 -6.01
CA GLU A 291 19.68 -6.27 -5.80
C GLU A 291 20.53 -7.24 -4.98
N GLN A 292 21.85 -7.23 -5.15
CA GLN A 292 22.77 -8.02 -4.32
C GLN A 292 22.80 -7.49 -2.88
N LYS A 293 22.75 -6.16 -2.68
CA LYS A 293 22.59 -5.56 -1.34
C LYS A 293 21.34 -6.07 -0.64
N ARG A 294 20.19 -6.04 -1.33
CA ARG A 294 18.91 -6.54 -0.79
C ARG A 294 18.99 -8.02 -0.42
N LYS A 295 19.56 -8.85 -1.28
CA LYS A 295 19.73 -10.30 -1.04
C LYS A 295 20.66 -10.58 0.16
N ALA A 296 21.77 -9.86 0.25
CA ALA A 296 22.70 -9.98 1.38
C ALA A 296 22.03 -9.60 2.72
N ILE A 297 21.32 -8.48 2.75
CA ILE A 297 20.58 -8.02 3.93
C ILE A 297 19.50 -9.01 4.32
N GLY A 298 18.68 -9.46 3.37
CA GLY A 298 17.61 -10.44 3.62
C GLY A 298 18.16 -11.76 4.18
N ARG A 299 19.24 -12.27 3.59
CA ARG A 299 19.91 -13.50 4.07
C ARG A 299 20.41 -13.36 5.51
N VAL A 300 21.18 -12.30 5.80
CA VAL A 300 21.74 -12.07 7.14
C VAL A 300 20.62 -11.87 8.17
N PHE A 301 19.54 -11.16 7.77
CA PHE A 301 18.39 -10.96 8.66
C PHE A 301 17.77 -12.29 9.08
N ILE A 302 17.53 -13.20 8.10
CA ILE A 302 16.98 -14.52 8.36
C ILE A 302 17.91 -15.33 9.28
N GLU A 303 19.22 -15.33 9.02
CA GLU A 303 20.21 -16.02 9.84
C GLU A 303 20.22 -15.52 11.30
N VAL A 304 20.25 -14.20 11.50
CA VAL A 304 20.21 -13.58 12.85
C VAL A 304 18.89 -13.90 13.56
N PHE A 305 17.78 -13.83 12.83
CA PHE A 305 16.47 -14.11 13.38
C PHE A 305 16.33 -15.58 13.78
N ASP A 306 16.84 -16.51 12.97
CA ASP A 306 16.85 -17.94 13.25
C ASP A 306 17.71 -18.28 14.47
N ASP A 307 18.94 -17.72 14.54
CA ASP A 307 19.83 -17.85 15.70
C ASP A 307 19.10 -17.45 17.00
N GLU A 308 18.36 -16.35 16.97
CA GLU A 308 17.64 -15.84 18.14
C GLU A 308 16.36 -16.61 18.45
N ALA A 309 15.64 -17.09 17.44
CA ALA A 309 14.44 -17.88 17.61
C ALA A 309 14.77 -19.26 18.26
N HIS A 310 15.91 -19.85 17.93
CA HIS A 310 16.37 -21.11 18.52
C HIS A 310 16.74 -21.00 20.01
N LEU A 311 17.01 -19.80 20.51
CA LEU A 311 17.23 -19.57 21.96
C LEU A 311 15.92 -19.62 22.76
N ILE A 312 14.77 -19.58 22.10
CA ILE A 312 13.46 -19.61 22.74
C ILE A 312 12.91 -21.04 22.66
N ASN A 313 12.88 -21.73 23.80
CA ASN A 313 12.38 -23.10 23.84
C ASN A 313 10.91 -23.19 23.41
N ASP A 314 10.58 -24.22 22.62
CA ASP A 314 9.21 -24.58 22.21
C ASP A 314 8.46 -23.50 21.41
N VAL A 315 9.14 -22.70 20.59
CA VAL A 315 8.50 -21.81 19.61
C VAL A 315 7.87 -22.66 18.52
N LYS A 316 6.59 -22.40 18.22
CA LYS A 316 5.84 -23.10 17.18
C LYS A 316 5.39 -22.23 16.04
N TRP A 317 5.33 -20.91 16.24
CA TRP A 317 4.76 -19.97 15.29
C TRP A 317 5.71 -18.81 15.00
N LEU A 318 5.75 -18.44 13.73
CA LEU A 318 6.31 -17.18 13.25
C LEU A 318 5.17 -16.23 12.91
N ALA A 319 5.15 -15.05 13.51
CA ALA A 319 4.22 -14.00 13.12
C ALA A 319 4.83 -13.10 12.05
N GLN A 320 4.01 -12.72 11.08
CA GLN A 320 4.37 -11.80 9.99
C GLN A 320 3.40 -10.64 9.92
N GLY A 321 3.90 -9.46 9.58
CA GLY A 321 3.11 -8.24 9.37
C GLY A 321 2.56 -8.11 7.94
N THR A 322 2.28 -9.23 7.27
CA THR A 322 1.66 -9.27 5.93
C THR A 322 0.35 -8.51 5.94
N ILE A 323 0.13 -7.64 4.96
CA ILE A 323 -1.10 -6.87 4.78
C ILE A 323 -1.85 -7.32 3.52
N TYR A 324 -3.09 -6.89 3.35
CA TYR A 324 -3.97 -7.38 2.27
C TYR A 324 -3.41 -7.16 0.85
N PRO A 325 -2.78 -6.03 0.50
CA PRO A 325 -2.11 -5.88 -0.80
C PRO A 325 -1.06 -6.96 -1.08
N ASP A 326 -0.29 -7.37 -0.06
CA ASP A 326 0.73 -8.43 -0.22
C ASP A 326 0.09 -9.78 -0.58
N VAL A 327 -1.08 -10.08 0.02
CA VAL A 327 -1.85 -11.29 -0.27
C VAL A 327 -2.37 -11.28 -1.69
N ILE A 328 -3.00 -10.18 -2.12
CA ILE A 328 -3.58 -10.05 -3.47
C ILE A 328 -2.50 -10.21 -4.54
N GLU A 329 -1.37 -9.55 -4.40
CA GLU A 329 -0.30 -9.59 -5.39
C GLU A 329 0.36 -10.97 -5.48
N SER A 330 0.35 -11.77 -4.40
CA SER A 330 0.84 -13.15 -4.42
C SER A 330 -0.06 -14.09 -5.22
N VAL A 331 -1.35 -13.73 -5.41
CA VAL A 331 -2.38 -14.57 -6.06
C VAL A 331 -2.71 -14.07 -7.47
N SER A 332 -2.11 -12.97 -7.94
CA SER A 332 -2.41 -12.37 -9.26
C SER A 332 -2.33 -13.39 -10.38
N ALA A 333 -3.45 -13.56 -11.11
CA ALA A 333 -3.61 -14.56 -12.17
C ALA A 333 -2.89 -14.19 -13.48
N THR A 334 -2.42 -12.95 -13.63
CA THR A 334 -1.89 -12.43 -14.89
C THR A 334 -0.38 -12.51 -15.02
N GLY A 335 0.36 -13.00 -13.99
CA GLY A 335 1.83 -13.16 -14.07
C GLY A 335 2.56 -11.88 -14.49
N GLY A 336 2.00 -10.71 -14.17
CA GLY A 336 2.58 -9.41 -14.53
C GLY A 336 3.93 -9.16 -13.86
N PRO A 337 4.67 -8.13 -14.28
CA PRO A 337 5.99 -7.81 -13.75
C PRO A 337 6.04 -7.56 -12.24
N SER A 338 4.90 -7.41 -11.56
CA SER A 338 4.81 -7.33 -10.10
C SER A 338 5.22 -8.62 -9.39
N ALA A 339 5.10 -9.79 -10.04
CA ALA A 339 5.57 -11.07 -9.48
C ALA A 339 7.10 -11.10 -9.28
N THR A 340 7.84 -10.25 -9.99
CA THR A 340 9.31 -10.19 -9.93
C THR A 340 9.83 -9.17 -8.90
N ILE A 341 8.99 -8.25 -8.42
CA ILE A 341 9.38 -7.15 -7.52
C ILE A 341 9.37 -7.58 -6.03
N LYS A 342 8.81 -8.73 -5.69
CA LYS A 342 8.54 -9.13 -4.29
C LYS A 342 9.44 -10.23 -3.71
N SER A 343 10.74 -10.11 -3.92
CA SER A 343 11.72 -10.82 -3.07
C SER A 343 11.83 -10.23 -1.63
N HIS A 344 11.05 -9.20 -1.31
CA HIS A 344 11.25 -8.41 -0.08
C HIS A 344 10.27 -8.68 1.06
N HIS A 345 9.12 -9.28 0.77
CA HIS A 345 8.18 -9.72 1.78
C HIS A 345 8.02 -11.23 1.64
N ASN A 346 8.81 -12.00 2.28
CA ASN A 346 8.89 -13.46 2.43
C ASN A 346 7.57 -14.25 2.15
N VAL A 347 6.84 -13.89 1.08
CA VAL A 347 5.59 -14.53 0.64
C VAL A 347 5.87 -15.84 -0.10
N GLY A 348 7.14 -16.23 -0.21
CA GLY A 348 7.59 -17.44 -0.89
C GLY A 348 7.86 -18.65 0.00
N GLY A 349 7.55 -18.58 1.29
CA GLY A 349 7.81 -19.64 2.28
C GLY A 349 9.07 -19.39 3.12
N LEU A 350 9.02 -19.90 4.34
CA LEU A 350 10.18 -19.96 5.24
C LEU A 350 11.26 -20.85 4.63
N PRO A 351 12.55 -20.57 4.88
CA PRO A 351 13.61 -21.50 4.53
C PRO A 351 13.32 -22.90 5.11
N ASP A 352 13.69 -23.95 4.40
CA ASP A 352 13.39 -25.35 4.77
C ASP A 352 13.85 -25.74 6.18
N PHE A 353 14.79 -24.99 6.76
CA PHE A 353 15.27 -25.21 8.13
C PHE A 353 14.36 -24.62 9.20
N MET A 354 13.47 -23.68 8.84
CA MET A 354 12.56 -22.99 9.77
C MET A 354 11.17 -23.64 9.74
N LYS A 355 10.96 -24.67 10.54
CA LYS A 355 9.69 -25.47 10.58
C LYS A 355 8.58 -24.81 11.41
N LEU A 356 8.51 -23.49 11.46
CA LEU A 356 7.49 -22.78 12.20
C LEU A 356 6.21 -22.63 11.36
N LYS A 357 5.05 -22.68 12.03
CA LYS A 357 3.78 -22.29 11.40
C LYS A 357 3.72 -20.78 11.29
N VAL A 358 3.08 -20.27 10.26
CA VAL A 358 2.94 -18.82 10.05
C VAL A 358 1.60 -18.33 10.59
N VAL A 359 1.60 -17.18 11.26
CA VAL A 359 0.40 -16.42 11.64
C VAL A 359 0.50 -14.98 11.17
N GLU A 360 -0.55 -14.49 10.52
CA GLU A 360 -0.57 -13.19 9.84
C GLU A 360 -1.78 -12.35 10.30
N PRO A 361 -1.66 -11.64 11.43
CA PRO A 361 -2.78 -10.92 12.03
C PRO A 361 -3.39 -9.82 11.16
N LEU A 362 -2.62 -9.27 10.22
CA LEU A 362 -3.00 -8.09 9.43
C LEU A 362 -3.37 -8.41 7.98
N LYS A 363 -3.36 -9.68 7.57
CA LYS A 363 -3.55 -10.10 6.17
C LYS A 363 -4.85 -9.64 5.52
N ALA A 364 -5.84 -9.24 6.31
CA ALA A 364 -7.12 -8.73 5.83
C ALA A 364 -7.18 -7.20 5.72
N LEU A 365 -6.15 -6.46 6.14
CA LEU A 365 -6.14 -5.01 6.23
C LEU A 365 -5.31 -4.34 5.14
N PHE A 366 -5.82 -3.22 4.63
CA PHE A 366 -5.00 -2.25 3.89
C PHE A 366 -4.13 -1.42 4.85
N LYS A 367 -3.11 -0.75 4.32
CA LYS A 367 -2.15 0.02 5.12
C LYS A 367 -2.79 1.14 5.97
N ASP A 368 -3.77 1.83 5.42
CA ASP A 368 -4.54 2.85 6.13
C ASP A 368 -5.42 2.26 7.23
N GLU A 369 -5.99 1.06 7.01
CA GLU A 369 -6.73 0.32 8.04
C GLU A 369 -5.81 -0.11 9.19
N VAL A 370 -4.59 -0.59 8.90
CA VAL A 370 -3.60 -0.91 9.94
C VAL A 370 -3.32 0.30 10.83
N ARG A 371 -3.19 1.49 10.26
CA ARG A 371 -3.01 2.73 11.05
C ARG A 371 -4.24 3.06 11.90
N ARG A 372 -5.45 2.91 11.35
CA ARG A 372 -6.71 3.11 12.12
C ARG A 372 -6.85 2.11 13.26
N VAL A 373 -6.55 0.85 13.02
CA VAL A 373 -6.52 -0.22 14.03
C VAL A 373 -5.47 0.08 15.11
N GLY A 374 -4.27 0.50 14.70
CA GLY A 374 -3.24 0.95 15.65
C GLY A 374 -3.71 2.10 16.54
N ALA A 375 -4.37 3.10 15.95
CA ALA A 375 -4.92 4.25 16.68
C ALA A 375 -6.00 3.82 17.69
N SER A 376 -6.93 2.93 17.32
CA SER A 376 -7.98 2.43 18.22
C SER A 376 -7.39 1.62 19.39
N MET A 377 -6.22 1.01 19.21
CA MET A 377 -5.50 0.32 20.28
C MET A 377 -4.63 1.23 21.16
N GLY A 378 -4.58 2.53 20.87
CA GLY A 378 -3.81 3.51 21.64
C GLY A 378 -2.34 3.58 21.26
N VAL A 379 -1.96 3.16 20.05
CA VAL A 379 -0.60 3.33 19.54
C VAL A 379 -0.31 4.81 19.33
N ASP A 380 0.88 5.25 19.75
CA ASP A 380 1.31 6.63 19.65
C ASP A 380 1.22 7.18 18.21
N ALA A 381 0.65 8.36 18.05
CA ALA A 381 0.44 9.00 16.76
C ALA A 381 1.76 9.23 15.99
N GLN A 382 2.87 9.51 16.70
CA GLN A 382 4.18 9.70 16.05
C GLN A 382 4.69 8.40 15.43
N LEU A 383 4.38 7.24 16.06
CA LEU A 383 4.75 5.94 15.53
C LEU A 383 3.88 5.59 14.32
N LEU A 384 2.56 5.84 14.40
CA LEU A 384 1.63 5.60 13.30
C LEU A 384 1.85 6.54 12.10
N GLY A 385 2.31 7.77 12.36
CA GLY A 385 2.62 8.79 11.35
C GLY A 385 4.03 8.70 10.77
N ARG A 386 4.84 7.68 11.12
CA ARG A 386 6.18 7.53 10.54
C ARG A 386 6.12 7.41 9.01
N HIS A 387 7.03 8.14 8.37
CA HIS A 387 7.27 7.97 6.93
C HIS A 387 7.66 6.52 6.63
N PRO A 388 7.26 5.97 5.48
CA PRO A 388 7.77 4.69 5.03
C PRO A 388 9.31 4.68 5.04
N PHE A 389 9.88 3.60 5.54
CA PHE A 389 11.32 3.39 5.53
C PHE A 389 11.59 2.01 4.93
N PRO A 390 12.49 1.91 3.95
CA PRO A 390 12.68 0.66 3.22
C PRO A 390 13.31 -0.43 4.11
N GLY A 391 12.94 -1.69 3.87
CA GLY A 391 13.47 -2.83 4.63
C GLY A 391 14.99 -2.93 4.63
N PRO A 392 15.71 -2.66 3.51
CA PRO A 392 17.17 -2.61 3.48
C PRO A 392 17.77 -1.41 4.23
N GLY A 393 16.97 -0.53 4.79
CA GLY A 393 17.42 0.64 5.52
C GLY A 393 18.18 1.64 4.64
N LEU A 394 19.22 2.24 5.22
CA LEU A 394 20.08 3.21 4.52
C LEU A 394 20.94 2.59 3.41
N ALA A 395 21.00 1.25 3.30
CA ALA A 395 21.83 0.60 2.28
C ALA A 395 21.45 1.01 0.85
N ILE A 396 20.15 1.16 0.55
CA ILE A 396 19.64 1.57 -0.78
C ILE A 396 19.60 3.09 -0.95
N ARG A 397 20.13 3.82 0.02
CA ARG A 397 20.33 5.28 -0.02
C ARG A 397 21.81 5.66 -0.04
N ILE A 398 22.72 4.66 -0.03
CA ILE A 398 24.15 4.80 -0.27
C ILE A 398 24.46 4.20 -1.62
N LEU A 399 24.63 5.02 -2.65
CA LEU A 399 24.93 4.56 -3.99
C LEU A 399 26.37 4.04 -4.04
N GLY A 400 26.54 2.82 -4.58
CA GLY A 400 27.82 2.10 -4.57
C GLY A 400 28.05 1.30 -3.29
N ASP A 401 29.31 0.98 -2.98
CA ASP A 401 29.70 0.16 -1.83
C ASP A 401 29.33 0.79 -0.47
N ILE A 402 29.07 -0.06 0.50
CA ILE A 402 28.64 0.36 1.86
C ILE A 402 29.81 0.23 2.84
N THR A 403 30.08 1.31 3.58
CA THR A 403 31.06 1.31 4.66
C THR A 403 30.46 1.95 5.92
N ALA A 404 30.98 1.61 7.08
CA ALA A 404 30.55 2.21 8.35
C ALA A 404 30.63 3.73 8.34
N GLU A 405 31.66 4.31 7.68
CA GLU A 405 31.81 5.75 7.53
C GLU A 405 30.68 6.36 6.68
N LYS A 406 30.36 5.76 5.54
CA LYS A 406 29.27 6.23 4.67
C LYS A 406 27.92 6.16 5.36
N VAL A 407 27.67 5.07 6.10
CA VAL A 407 26.45 4.93 6.91
C VAL A 407 26.37 6.05 7.96
N ARG A 408 27.42 6.29 8.71
CA ARG A 408 27.48 7.38 9.70
C ARG A 408 27.19 8.75 9.07
N ILE A 409 27.83 9.05 7.94
CA ILE A 409 27.61 10.31 7.23
C ILE A 409 26.13 10.44 6.85
N LEU A 410 25.55 9.40 6.26
CA LEU A 410 24.15 9.45 5.82
C LEU A 410 23.17 9.53 7.00
N GLN A 411 23.46 8.84 8.11
CA GLN A 411 22.68 8.95 9.36
C GLN A 411 22.63 10.38 9.89
N GLU A 412 23.76 11.08 9.91
CA GLU A 412 23.85 12.48 10.36
C GLU A 412 23.06 13.41 9.41
N VAL A 413 23.22 13.25 8.10
CA VAL A 413 22.52 14.05 7.08
C VAL A 413 21.01 13.82 7.18
N ASP A 414 20.58 12.56 7.21
CA ASP A 414 19.16 12.19 7.28
C ASP A 414 18.51 12.71 8.57
N ALA A 415 19.22 12.64 9.70
CA ALA A 415 18.75 13.18 10.98
C ALA A 415 18.52 14.69 10.93
N ILE A 416 19.44 15.46 10.33
CA ILE A 416 19.30 16.91 10.17
C ILE A 416 18.08 17.23 9.30
N PHE A 417 17.91 16.51 8.19
CA PHE A 417 16.80 16.75 7.27
C PHE A 417 15.44 16.40 7.90
N ILE A 418 15.31 15.22 8.50
CA ILE A 418 14.06 14.77 9.12
C ILE A 418 13.67 15.62 10.34
N ASN A 419 14.63 16.00 11.19
CA ASN A 419 14.35 16.89 12.32
C ASN A 419 13.97 18.27 11.83
N GLY A 420 14.63 18.79 10.80
CA GLY A 420 14.25 20.06 10.20
C GLY A 420 12.83 20.05 9.65
N LEU A 421 12.38 18.97 8.99
CA LEU A 421 10.99 18.85 8.55
C LEU A 421 10.00 18.93 9.73
N ARG A 422 10.35 18.34 10.88
CA ARG A 422 9.53 18.43 12.10
C ARG A 422 9.52 19.83 12.70
N GLU A 423 10.68 20.45 12.82
CA GLU A 423 10.84 21.82 13.36
C GLU A 423 10.07 22.88 12.56
N TRP A 424 9.86 22.63 11.26
CA TRP A 424 9.15 23.53 10.34
C TRP A 424 7.70 23.10 10.06
N ASP A 425 7.14 22.14 10.80
CA ASP A 425 5.79 21.61 10.59
C ASP A 425 5.53 21.13 9.15
N LEU A 426 6.56 20.57 8.51
CA LEU A 426 6.52 20.02 7.15
C LEU A 426 6.45 18.48 7.13
N TYR A 427 6.78 17.81 8.23
CA TYR A 427 6.88 16.36 8.28
C TYR A 427 5.60 15.67 7.85
N ASP A 428 4.46 16.09 8.38
CA ASP A 428 3.14 15.48 8.09
C ASP A 428 2.59 15.86 6.70
N LYS A 429 3.20 16.84 6.03
CA LYS A 429 2.86 17.26 4.66
C LYS A 429 3.60 16.45 3.60
N VAL A 430 4.56 15.64 4.02
CA VAL A 430 5.42 14.83 3.16
C VAL A 430 5.09 13.37 3.40
N TRP A 431 4.83 12.61 2.34
CA TRP A 431 4.54 11.19 2.45
C TRP A 431 5.80 10.37 2.80
N GLN A 432 6.95 10.70 2.18
CA GLN A 432 8.26 10.12 2.47
C GLN A 432 9.36 11.12 2.22
N ALA A 433 10.32 11.19 3.13
CA ALA A 433 11.54 11.97 2.98
C ALA A 433 12.77 11.17 3.40
N GLY A 434 13.90 11.52 2.80
CA GLY A 434 15.21 10.94 3.14
C GLY A 434 16.36 11.60 2.41
N ALA A 435 17.55 11.27 2.85
CA ALA A 435 18.79 11.67 2.20
C ALA A 435 19.45 10.48 1.51
N MET A 436 20.16 10.74 0.40
CA MET A 436 20.94 9.78 -0.39
C MET A 436 22.40 10.22 -0.43
N LEU A 437 23.32 9.29 -0.23
CA LEU A 437 24.75 9.54 -0.38
C LEU A 437 25.21 9.17 -1.79
N LEU A 438 25.66 10.16 -2.54
CA LEU A 438 26.07 9.97 -3.92
C LEU A 438 27.55 9.51 -4.01
N PRO A 439 27.91 8.67 -5.01
CA PRO A 439 29.27 8.18 -5.20
C PRO A 439 30.18 9.22 -5.85
N VAL A 440 29.90 10.49 -5.60
CA VAL A 440 30.60 11.63 -6.21
C VAL A 440 31.26 12.46 -5.14
N ASN A 441 32.55 12.76 -5.34
CA ASN A 441 33.24 13.78 -4.57
C ASN A 441 33.23 15.09 -5.35
N SER A 442 32.87 16.18 -4.68
CA SER A 442 32.86 17.50 -5.27
C SER A 442 33.93 18.40 -4.69
N VAL A 443 34.39 19.35 -5.50
CA VAL A 443 35.31 20.40 -5.03
C VAL A 443 34.51 21.39 -4.18
N GLY A 444 35.00 21.69 -3.01
CA GLY A 444 34.51 22.75 -2.13
C GLY A 444 35.65 23.67 -1.70
N VAL A 445 35.30 24.80 -1.12
CA VAL A 445 36.22 25.70 -0.42
C VAL A 445 35.69 25.91 0.98
N MET A 446 36.45 25.48 1.98
CA MET A 446 36.11 25.66 3.36
C MET A 446 37.27 26.43 4.06
N GLY A 447 36.98 27.66 4.49
CA GLY A 447 38.05 28.58 4.83
C GLY A 447 38.91 28.92 3.59
N ASP A 448 40.20 28.84 3.69
CA ASP A 448 41.13 29.13 2.60
C ASP A 448 41.64 27.85 1.87
N GLU A 449 41.08 26.68 2.21
CA GLU A 449 41.51 25.39 1.68
C GLU A 449 40.48 24.79 0.73
N ARG A 450 40.97 24.09 -0.30
CA ARG A 450 40.13 23.25 -1.19
C ARG A 450 39.81 21.93 -0.49
N THR A 451 38.53 21.54 -0.52
CA THR A 451 38.07 20.24 -0.02
C THR A 451 37.57 19.38 -1.15
N TYR A 452 37.69 18.06 -1.00
CA TYR A 452 37.12 17.05 -1.90
C TYR A 452 36.28 16.12 -1.05
N GLU A 453 34.99 16.45 -0.91
CA GLU A 453 34.07 15.72 -0.07
C GLU A 453 32.84 15.28 -0.83
N LYS A 454 31.99 14.51 -0.20
CA LYS A 454 30.83 13.88 -0.81
C LYS A 454 29.69 14.86 -1.10
N CYS A 455 28.91 14.50 -2.10
CA CYS A 455 27.63 15.11 -2.42
C CYS A 455 26.50 14.26 -1.82
N VAL A 456 25.48 14.92 -1.24
CA VAL A 456 24.26 14.28 -0.77
C VAL A 456 23.05 14.84 -1.52
N ALA A 457 22.08 13.98 -1.82
CA ALA A 457 20.78 14.40 -2.36
C ALA A 457 19.73 14.31 -1.24
N LEU A 458 18.88 15.33 -1.15
CA LEU A 458 17.67 15.31 -0.34
C LEU A 458 16.48 15.03 -1.26
N ARG A 459 15.56 14.22 -0.79
CA ARG A 459 14.34 13.88 -1.50
C ARG A 459 13.15 13.92 -0.55
N ALA A 460 12.08 14.60 -0.96
CA ALA A 460 10.80 14.57 -0.29
C ALA A 460 9.71 14.41 -1.36
N VAL A 461 8.79 13.48 -1.14
CA VAL A 461 7.72 13.18 -2.09
C VAL A 461 6.36 13.18 -1.40
N GLU A 462 5.34 13.57 -2.14
CA GLU A 462 3.94 13.35 -1.81
C GLU A 462 3.38 12.21 -2.66
N SER A 463 2.54 11.38 -2.06
CA SER A 463 1.89 10.25 -2.71
C SER A 463 0.67 9.83 -1.89
N THR A 464 -0.30 9.20 -2.55
CA THR A 464 -1.45 8.56 -1.88
C THR A 464 -1.25 7.06 -1.68
N ASP A 465 -0.54 6.40 -2.58
CA ASP A 465 -0.46 4.95 -2.65
C ASP A 465 0.96 4.38 -2.89
N GLY A 466 1.94 5.26 -3.12
CA GLY A 466 3.31 4.90 -3.46
C GLY A 466 3.50 4.42 -4.91
N MET A 467 2.44 4.28 -5.70
CA MET A 467 2.52 3.91 -7.12
C MET A 467 2.94 5.08 -7.98
N THR A 468 2.35 6.24 -7.72
CA THR A 468 2.74 7.52 -8.29
C THR A 468 3.18 8.47 -7.17
N ALA A 469 4.15 9.32 -7.46
CA ALA A 469 4.62 10.30 -6.49
C ALA A 469 5.16 11.55 -7.20
N ASP A 470 4.85 12.70 -6.62
CA ASP A 470 5.44 13.96 -7.02
C ASP A 470 6.42 14.45 -5.98
N TRP A 471 7.45 15.18 -6.42
CA TRP A 471 8.36 15.83 -5.48
C TRP A 471 7.66 16.98 -4.75
N VAL A 472 7.99 17.17 -3.47
CA VAL A 472 7.41 18.23 -2.64
C VAL A 472 8.17 19.53 -2.89
N ASN A 473 7.45 20.60 -3.17
CA ASN A 473 8.04 21.95 -3.26
C ASN A 473 8.25 22.49 -1.84
N LEU A 474 9.40 22.14 -1.23
CA LEU A 474 9.79 22.64 0.09
C LEU A 474 10.16 24.12 0.03
N PRO A 475 9.88 24.92 1.08
CA PRO A 475 10.26 26.33 1.13
C PRO A 475 11.74 26.55 0.87
N TYR A 476 12.09 27.57 0.10
CA TYR A 476 13.48 27.87 -0.24
C TYR A 476 14.34 28.14 1.00
N GLU A 477 13.81 28.87 1.97
CA GLU A 477 14.47 29.18 3.25
C GLU A 477 14.74 27.92 4.07
N PHE A 478 13.85 26.95 4.02
CA PHE A 478 14.04 25.63 4.63
C PHE A 478 15.21 24.91 3.98
N LEU A 479 15.21 24.80 2.64
CA LEU A 479 16.29 24.14 1.90
C LEU A 479 17.65 24.80 2.14
N GLN A 480 17.69 26.13 2.18
CA GLN A 480 18.88 26.90 2.49
C GLN A 480 19.40 26.59 3.89
N LYS A 481 18.51 26.60 4.90
CA LYS A 481 18.87 26.28 6.28
C LYS A 481 19.43 24.86 6.40
N ILE A 482 18.72 23.87 5.84
CA ILE A 482 19.11 22.45 5.92
C ILE A 482 20.45 22.21 5.20
N SER A 483 20.65 22.78 4.01
CA SER A 483 21.92 22.69 3.30
C SER A 483 23.09 23.25 4.14
N ASN A 484 22.90 24.43 4.74
CA ASN A 484 23.92 25.03 5.60
C ASN A 484 24.18 24.17 6.85
N ASP A 485 23.14 23.65 7.49
CA ASP A 485 23.27 22.82 8.68
C ASP A 485 24.03 21.51 8.35
N ILE A 486 23.74 20.86 7.22
CA ILE A 486 24.43 19.64 6.77
C ILE A 486 25.90 19.93 6.54
N ILE A 487 26.23 20.93 5.72
CA ILE A 487 27.63 21.25 5.36
C ILE A 487 28.45 21.63 6.59
N ASN A 488 27.86 22.36 7.54
CA ASN A 488 28.61 22.82 8.74
C ASN A 488 28.73 21.75 9.82
N LYS A 489 27.79 20.81 9.94
CA LYS A 489 27.71 19.84 11.04
C LYS A 489 28.18 18.44 10.66
N VAL A 490 28.14 18.07 9.38
CA VAL A 490 28.49 16.72 8.91
C VAL A 490 29.83 16.74 8.17
N LYS A 491 30.89 16.24 8.84
CA LYS A 491 32.20 16.09 8.21
C LYS A 491 32.13 15.07 7.06
N GLY A 492 32.69 15.42 5.91
CA GLY A 492 32.77 14.59 4.71
C GLY A 492 31.70 14.94 3.67
N VAL A 493 30.92 16.02 3.88
CA VAL A 493 29.93 16.53 2.93
C VAL A 493 30.16 18.01 2.67
N ASN A 494 30.32 18.38 1.40
CA ASN A 494 30.49 19.78 0.99
C ASN A 494 29.44 20.23 -0.04
N ARG A 495 28.48 19.36 -0.42
CA ARG A 495 27.47 19.69 -1.41
C ARG A 495 26.15 18.99 -1.11
N VAL A 496 25.07 19.76 -1.17
CA VAL A 496 23.68 19.28 -1.03
C VAL A 496 22.92 19.61 -2.31
N VAL A 497 22.17 18.64 -2.85
CA VAL A 497 21.25 18.82 -3.98
C VAL A 497 19.86 18.38 -3.55
N TYR A 498 18.81 18.84 -4.25
CA TYR A 498 17.43 18.43 -4.03
C TYR A 498 16.88 17.76 -5.28
N ASP A 499 16.32 16.54 -5.13
CA ASP A 499 15.76 15.77 -6.23
C ASP A 499 14.32 16.19 -6.52
N ILE A 500 14.10 16.71 -7.73
CA ILE A 500 12.82 17.23 -8.25
C ILE A 500 12.17 16.28 -9.28
N SER A 501 12.45 14.98 -9.20
CA SER A 501 11.93 14.00 -10.15
C SER A 501 10.63 13.37 -9.63
N SER A 502 9.61 13.28 -10.49
CA SER A 502 8.34 12.59 -10.21
C SER A 502 8.43 11.09 -10.52
N LYS A 503 7.60 10.29 -9.91
CA LYS A 503 7.42 8.87 -10.21
C LYS A 503 6.07 8.66 -10.93
N PRO A 504 6.02 8.13 -12.16
CA PRO A 504 7.15 7.86 -13.05
C PRO A 504 7.78 9.15 -13.61
N PRO A 505 8.96 9.12 -14.28
CA PRO A 505 9.77 7.95 -14.59
C PRO A 505 10.73 7.53 -13.48
N ALA A 506 11.03 8.41 -12.50
CA ALA A 506 11.89 8.06 -11.39
C ALA A 506 11.19 7.07 -10.42
N THR A 507 11.94 6.50 -9.49
CA THR A 507 11.45 5.76 -8.33
C THR A 507 11.45 6.66 -7.09
N ILE A 508 10.84 6.23 -5.99
CA ILE A 508 10.87 7.00 -4.73
C ILE A 508 12.26 6.87 -4.10
N GLU A 509 12.75 5.64 -3.92
CA GLU A 509 14.14 5.38 -3.53
C GLU A 509 15.04 5.38 -4.77
N TRP A 510 16.34 5.62 -4.59
CA TRP A 510 17.29 5.72 -5.71
C TRP A 510 17.90 4.36 -6.12
N GLU A 511 17.91 3.38 -5.20
CA GLU A 511 18.33 2.00 -5.47
C GLU A 511 17.23 0.97 -5.11
#